data_62f3a34095ab40cec1339f3b9eab6abc
#
_entry.id   62f3a34095ab40cec1339f3b9eab6abc
#
_cell.length_a   1.000
_cell.length_b   1.000
_cell.length_c   1.000
_cell.angle_alpha   90.00
_cell.angle_beta   90.00
_cell.angle_gamma   90.00
#
_symmetry.space_group_name_H-M   'P 1'
#
loop_
_entity.id
_entity.type
_entity.pdbx_description
1 polymer ?
#
loop_
_entity_poly.entity_id
_entity_poly.type
_entity_poly.pdbx_seq_one_letter_code
_entity_poly.pdbx_strand_id
1 'polypeptide(L)'
;GLGDVYKRQIQDGVLAVGDRVDSEMEIQEMYDVSRITARQAILELEQEGMVKRGRGKGTFVTYRPKIKEELSHIRSFTDEMTALGRTPGTKSFHITKEIPDEATRELFGLDEEMMYCVRRVRTADDVLLVYFVSYFPLSLNIPLNMEEQTQSIYEVIGAPTRIDEEFSAINPSEEICLALKIRKDQPVLARKRISYDKKKKKIEYTMCYYRGDLYSYTISTSQKL
;
A
#
# COMPACT_ATOMS: atom_id res chain seq x y z
N GLY A 1 -11.12 21.68 -18.33
CA GLY A 1 -12.58 21.82 -18.12
C GLY A 1 -12.95 21.98 -16.66
N LEU A 2 -14.24 22.09 -16.36
CA LEU A 2 -14.70 22.27 -14.97
C LEU A 2 -14.42 21.02 -14.10
N GLY A 3 -14.49 19.84 -14.68
CA GLY A 3 -14.08 18.59 -14.02
C GLY A 3 -12.63 18.63 -13.53
N ASP A 4 -11.71 19.27 -14.29
CA ASP A 4 -10.30 19.37 -13.90
C ASP A 4 -10.08 20.27 -12.68
N VAL A 5 -10.95 21.27 -12.46
CA VAL A 5 -10.89 22.13 -11.27
C VAL A 5 -11.16 21.29 -10.02
N TYR A 6 -12.24 20.51 -10.02
CA TYR A 6 -12.58 19.62 -8.91
C TYR A 6 -11.55 18.49 -8.74
N LYS A 7 -10.99 17.95 -9.85
CA LYS A 7 -9.91 16.97 -9.78
C LYS A 7 -8.70 17.51 -9.00
N ARG A 8 -8.27 18.74 -9.31
CA ARG A 8 -7.15 19.36 -8.57
C ARG A 8 -7.48 19.54 -7.10
N GLN A 9 -8.67 20.08 -6.78
CA GLN A 9 -9.08 20.25 -5.39
C GLN A 9 -9.08 18.95 -4.60
N ILE A 10 -9.51 17.85 -5.23
CA ILE A 10 -9.49 16.51 -4.63
C ILE A 10 -8.06 15.97 -4.54
N GLN A 11 -7.25 16.11 -5.58
CA GLN A 11 -5.87 15.63 -5.61
C GLN A 11 -4.96 16.39 -4.65
N ASP A 12 -5.18 17.69 -4.51
CA ASP A 12 -4.43 18.58 -3.61
C ASP A 12 -4.94 18.50 -2.15
N GLY A 13 -6.01 17.73 -1.90
CA GLY A 13 -6.56 17.54 -0.56
C GLY A 13 -7.43 18.70 -0.04
N VAL A 14 -7.75 19.68 -0.89
CA VAL A 14 -8.70 20.76 -0.57
C VAL A 14 -10.10 20.18 -0.31
N LEU A 15 -10.49 19.18 -1.12
CA LEU A 15 -11.65 18.34 -0.88
C LEU A 15 -11.15 16.95 -0.42
N ALA A 16 -11.36 16.64 0.84
CA ALA A 16 -10.94 15.40 1.46
C ALA A 16 -11.93 14.25 1.18
N VAL A 17 -11.49 13.02 1.42
CA VAL A 17 -12.37 11.83 1.34
C VAL A 17 -13.53 11.97 2.32
N GLY A 18 -14.74 11.80 1.80
CA GLY A 18 -15.98 11.95 2.55
C GLY A 18 -16.59 13.34 2.45
N ASP A 19 -15.87 14.35 1.93
CA ASP A 19 -16.43 15.67 1.70
C ASP A 19 -17.48 15.63 0.60
N ARG A 20 -18.49 16.46 0.76
CA ARG A 20 -19.53 16.63 -0.26
C ARG A 20 -19.00 17.53 -1.38
N VAL A 21 -19.13 17.08 -2.59
CA VAL A 21 -18.91 17.91 -3.80
C VAL A 21 -20.17 18.73 -4.07
N ASP A 22 -20.00 19.94 -4.59
CA ASP A 22 -21.09 20.80 -4.96
C ASP A 22 -22.08 20.08 -5.90
N SER A 23 -23.38 20.35 -5.72
CA SER A 23 -24.42 19.81 -6.59
C SER A 23 -24.39 20.46 -7.97
N GLU A 24 -25.03 19.83 -8.94
CA GLU A 24 -25.14 20.37 -10.31
C GLU A 24 -25.68 21.83 -10.29
N MET A 25 -26.58 22.15 -9.36
CA MET A 25 -27.17 23.50 -9.22
C MET A 25 -26.15 24.48 -8.60
N GLU A 26 -25.46 24.10 -7.54
CA GLU A 26 -24.43 24.93 -6.91
C GLU A 26 -23.29 25.22 -7.89
N ILE A 27 -22.88 24.22 -8.68
CA ILE A 27 -21.87 24.39 -9.75
C ILE A 27 -22.32 25.37 -10.83
N GLN A 28 -23.59 25.29 -11.26
CA GLN A 28 -24.15 26.24 -12.24
C GLN A 28 -24.09 27.67 -11.72
N GLU A 29 -24.51 27.88 -10.49
CA GLU A 29 -24.51 29.20 -9.85
C GLU A 29 -23.10 29.75 -9.62
N MET A 30 -22.18 28.91 -9.16
CA MET A 30 -20.82 29.33 -8.82
C MET A 30 -19.95 29.65 -10.05
N TYR A 31 -20.12 28.91 -11.12
CA TYR A 31 -19.26 29.03 -12.31
C TYR A 31 -19.96 29.61 -13.54
N ASP A 32 -21.22 30.01 -13.40
CA ASP A 32 -22.07 30.53 -14.51
C ASP A 32 -22.05 29.63 -15.74
N VAL A 33 -22.30 28.34 -15.53
CA VAL A 33 -22.28 27.30 -16.58
C VAL A 33 -23.66 26.67 -16.78
N SER A 34 -23.84 26.04 -17.95
CA SER A 34 -25.07 25.29 -18.22
C SER A 34 -25.21 24.07 -17.32
N ARG A 35 -26.45 23.62 -17.10
CA ARG A 35 -26.74 22.38 -16.36
C ARG A 35 -26.04 21.15 -16.99
N ILE A 36 -25.93 21.12 -18.32
CA ILE A 36 -25.25 20.04 -19.03
C ILE A 36 -23.75 20.04 -18.67
N THR A 37 -23.11 21.21 -18.64
CA THR A 37 -21.70 21.35 -18.28
C THR A 37 -21.43 20.94 -16.84
N ALA A 38 -22.28 21.38 -15.90
CA ALA A 38 -22.16 20.99 -14.49
C ALA A 38 -22.33 19.48 -14.29
N ARG A 39 -23.34 18.90 -14.93
CA ARG A 39 -23.59 17.45 -14.90
C ARG A 39 -22.43 16.65 -15.50
N GLN A 40 -21.88 17.11 -16.62
CA GLN A 40 -20.75 16.45 -17.29
C GLN A 40 -19.52 16.42 -16.38
N ALA A 41 -19.21 17.53 -15.68
CA ALA A 41 -18.09 17.58 -14.74
C ALA A 41 -18.23 16.53 -13.62
N ILE A 42 -19.42 16.38 -13.02
CA ILE A 42 -19.66 15.36 -11.99
C ILE A 42 -19.57 13.95 -12.56
N LEU A 43 -20.08 13.71 -13.78
CA LEU A 43 -20.00 12.41 -14.44
C LEU A 43 -18.56 12.00 -14.73
N GLU A 44 -17.71 12.92 -15.17
CA GLU A 44 -16.28 12.69 -15.40
C GLU A 44 -15.58 12.28 -14.09
N LEU A 45 -15.83 13.00 -13.00
CA LEU A 45 -15.28 12.65 -11.68
C LEU A 45 -15.76 11.28 -11.20
N GLU A 46 -17.03 10.91 -11.47
CA GLU A 46 -17.58 9.62 -11.09
C GLU A 46 -16.99 8.47 -11.93
N GLN A 47 -16.84 8.67 -13.25
CA GLN A 47 -16.20 7.72 -14.16
C GLN A 47 -14.73 7.45 -13.78
N GLU A 48 -14.02 8.46 -13.31
CA GLU A 48 -12.65 8.33 -12.84
C GLU A 48 -12.56 7.81 -11.39
N GLY A 49 -13.70 7.51 -10.76
CA GLY A 49 -13.74 6.98 -9.39
C GLY A 49 -13.34 7.99 -8.30
N MET A 50 -13.31 9.28 -8.66
CA MET A 50 -12.94 10.33 -7.71
C MET A 50 -14.06 10.67 -6.73
N VAL A 51 -15.29 10.49 -7.17
CA VAL A 51 -16.49 10.74 -6.37
C VAL A 51 -17.51 9.62 -6.55
N LYS A 52 -18.47 9.55 -5.62
CA LYS A 52 -19.60 8.61 -5.67
C LYS A 52 -20.88 9.32 -5.29
N ARG A 53 -21.95 9.09 -6.08
CA ARG A 53 -23.29 9.60 -5.76
C ARG A 53 -23.95 8.76 -4.67
N GLY A 54 -24.40 9.42 -3.62
CA GLY A 54 -25.29 8.85 -2.60
C GLY A 54 -26.74 9.16 -2.94
N ARG A 55 -27.60 8.14 -3.03
CA ARG A 55 -29.03 8.32 -3.35
C ARG A 55 -29.69 9.30 -2.39
N GLY A 56 -30.10 10.49 -2.87
CA GLY A 56 -30.73 11.54 -2.05
C GLY A 56 -29.81 12.27 -1.06
N LYS A 57 -28.51 11.94 -1.03
CA LYS A 57 -27.54 12.51 -0.06
C LYS A 57 -26.51 13.44 -0.68
N GLY A 58 -26.40 13.46 -2.01
CA GLY A 58 -25.38 14.24 -2.72
C GLY A 58 -24.25 13.39 -3.29
N THR A 59 -23.21 14.05 -3.77
CA THR A 59 -22.01 13.44 -4.32
C THR A 59 -20.85 13.64 -3.35
N PHE A 60 -20.10 12.58 -3.05
CA PHE A 60 -19.04 12.60 -2.03
C PHE A 60 -17.72 12.15 -2.65
N VAL A 61 -16.62 12.74 -2.18
CA VAL A 61 -15.26 12.38 -2.56
C VAL A 61 -14.94 10.97 -2.05
N THR A 62 -14.50 10.11 -2.97
CA THR A 62 -14.05 8.74 -2.67
C THR A 62 -12.59 8.52 -3.02
N TYR A 63 -11.99 9.45 -3.78
CA TYR A 63 -10.61 9.38 -4.23
C TYR A 63 -9.64 9.51 -3.05
N ARG A 64 -8.68 8.58 -3.01
CA ARG A 64 -7.53 8.65 -2.11
C ARG A 64 -6.29 8.83 -2.95
N PRO A 65 -5.48 9.89 -2.71
CA PRO A 65 -4.20 10.04 -3.39
C PRO A 65 -3.35 8.79 -3.18
N LYS A 66 -2.73 8.28 -4.24
CA LYS A 66 -1.79 7.17 -4.10
C LYS A 66 -0.61 7.59 -3.25
N ILE A 67 -0.22 6.71 -2.35
CA ILE A 67 1.05 6.82 -1.66
C ILE A 67 2.14 6.57 -2.71
N LYS A 68 3.08 7.52 -2.84
CA LYS A 68 4.23 7.43 -3.74
C LYS A 68 5.49 7.23 -2.90
N GLU A 69 6.07 6.04 -2.96
CA GLU A 69 7.36 5.74 -2.34
C GLU A 69 8.50 6.03 -3.32
N GLU A 70 9.56 6.66 -2.84
CA GLU A 70 10.80 6.85 -3.58
C GLU A 70 11.83 5.79 -3.16
N LEU A 71 12.29 5.00 -4.12
CA LEU A 71 13.22 3.88 -3.91
C LEU A 71 14.68 4.35 -3.76
N SER A 72 14.96 5.22 -2.81
CA SER A 72 16.32 5.75 -2.62
C SER A 72 17.01 5.24 -1.37
N HIS A 73 16.27 4.69 -0.40
CA HIS A 73 16.80 4.30 0.91
C HIS A 73 16.10 3.06 1.48
N ILE A 74 16.83 2.28 2.27
CA ILE A 74 16.27 1.18 3.06
C ILE A 74 15.47 1.79 4.22
N ARG A 75 14.15 1.65 4.17
CA ARG A 75 13.23 2.12 5.23
C ARG A 75 12.30 0.99 5.66
N SER A 76 11.90 1.01 6.92
CA SER A 76 10.77 0.21 7.36
C SER A 76 9.46 0.83 6.87
N PHE A 77 8.39 0.06 6.80
CA PHE A 77 7.06 0.59 6.46
C PHE A 77 6.63 1.73 7.40
N THR A 78 6.97 1.62 8.68
CA THR A 78 6.67 2.66 9.69
C THR A 78 7.39 3.95 9.36
N ASP A 79 8.72 3.88 9.12
CA ASP A 79 9.53 5.06 8.79
C ASP A 79 9.07 5.71 7.48
N GLU A 80 8.74 4.87 6.50
CA GLU A 80 8.24 5.32 5.20
C GLU A 80 6.93 6.09 5.32
N MET A 81 5.93 5.51 6.01
CA MET A 81 4.63 6.19 6.20
C MET A 81 4.78 7.47 7.02
N THR A 82 5.58 7.45 8.06
CA THR A 82 5.87 8.65 8.88
C THR A 82 6.55 9.75 8.05
N ALA A 83 7.53 9.40 7.21
CA ALA A 83 8.19 10.36 6.32
C ALA A 83 7.24 10.99 5.29
N LEU A 84 6.18 10.27 4.92
CA LEU A 84 5.11 10.74 4.02
C LEU A 84 3.99 11.49 4.77
N GLY A 85 4.15 11.74 6.08
CA GLY A 85 3.13 12.39 6.91
C GLY A 85 1.88 11.56 7.14
N ARG A 86 1.98 10.21 7.00
CA ARG A 86 0.88 9.28 7.24
C ARG A 86 1.05 8.58 8.58
N THR A 87 -0.05 8.18 9.17
CA THR A 87 -0.06 7.41 10.42
C THR A 87 0.01 5.91 10.10
N PRO A 88 1.15 5.24 10.34
CA PRO A 88 1.26 3.79 10.15
C PRO A 88 0.47 3.03 11.22
N GLY A 89 -0.19 1.97 10.82
CA GLY A 89 -0.90 1.08 11.72
C GLY A 89 -0.76 -0.39 11.32
N THR A 90 -1.23 -1.29 12.19
CA THR A 90 -1.29 -2.73 11.94
C THR A 90 -2.73 -3.21 12.16
N LYS A 91 -3.28 -3.90 11.19
CA LYS A 91 -4.63 -4.48 11.29
C LYS A 91 -4.60 -5.91 11.79
N SER A 92 -3.60 -6.68 11.37
CA SER A 92 -3.37 -8.04 11.84
C SER A 92 -1.88 -8.36 11.83
N PHE A 93 -1.47 -9.22 12.76
CA PHE A 93 -0.10 -9.67 12.92
C PHE A 93 -0.10 -11.09 13.45
N HIS A 94 0.57 -12.02 12.74
CA HIS A 94 0.68 -13.41 13.13
C HIS A 94 2.10 -13.89 12.89
N ILE A 95 2.70 -14.53 13.87
CA ILE A 95 3.98 -15.24 13.75
C ILE A 95 3.73 -16.72 13.95
N THR A 96 4.19 -17.53 13.00
CA THR A 96 4.17 -19.00 13.08
C THR A 96 5.55 -19.56 12.77
N LYS A 97 5.77 -20.83 13.08
CA LYS A 97 6.87 -21.62 12.54
C LYS A 97 6.27 -22.60 11.55
N GLU A 98 6.72 -22.57 10.32
CA GLU A 98 6.22 -23.44 9.26
C GLU A 98 7.34 -23.81 8.28
N ILE A 99 7.15 -24.88 7.54
CA ILE A 99 8.01 -25.23 6.40
C ILE A 99 7.56 -24.38 5.23
N PRO A 100 8.42 -23.47 4.69
CA PRO A 100 8.05 -22.64 3.55
C PRO A 100 7.95 -23.47 2.26
N ASP A 101 7.46 -22.85 1.20
CA ASP A 101 7.43 -23.45 -0.11
C ASP A 101 8.84 -23.79 -0.64
N GLU A 102 8.91 -24.62 -1.68
CA GLU A 102 10.16 -25.11 -2.24
C GLU A 102 11.06 -23.95 -2.72
N ALA A 103 10.50 -22.96 -3.41
CA ALA A 103 11.25 -21.81 -3.91
C ALA A 103 11.88 -20.99 -2.78
N THR A 104 11.17 -20.80 -1.68
CA THR A 104 11.68 -20.13 -0.48
C THR A 104 12.78 -20.94 0.20
N ARG A 105 12.61 -22.27 0.30
CA ARG A 105 13.63 -23.17 0.85
C ARG A 105 14.91 -23.14 0.03
N GLU A 106 14.82 -23.27 -1.29
CA GLU A 106 15.96 -23.16 -2.22
C GLU A 106 16.68 -21.82 -2.08
N LEU A 107 15.92 -20.72 -1.96
CA LEU A 107 16.49 -19.39 -1.78
C LEU A 107 17.42 -19.30 -0.56
N PHE A 108 17.07 -19.99 0.54
CA PHE A 108 17.88 -20.01 1.77
C PHE A 108 18.86 -21.19 1.84
N GLY A 109 18.82 -22.12 0.89
CA GLY A 109 19.62 -23.35 0.92
C GLY A 109 19.21 -24.29 2.03
N LEU A 110 17.90 -24.40 2.27
CA LEU A 110 17.30 -25.25 3.31
C LEU A 110 16.65 -26.47 2.64
N ASP A 111 16.72 -27.63 3.30
CA ASP A 111 15.98 -28.81 2.86
C ASP A 111 14.52 -28.74 3.37
N GLU A 112 14.21 -29.35 4.51
CA GLU A 112 12.87 -29.34 5.10
C GLU A 112 12.84 -28.58 6.45
N GLU A 113 13.66 -27.56 6.58
CA GLU A 113 13.78 -26.81 7.80
C GLU A 113 12.63 -25.80 7.96
N MET A 114 12.16 -25.63 9.20
CA MET A 114 11.17 -24.61 9.53
C MET A 114 11.78 -23.22 9.51
N MET A 115 10.97 -22.25 9.16
CA MET A 115 11.27 -20.82 9.27
C MET A 115 10.19 -20.12 10.10
N TYR A 116 10.51 -18.95 10.66
CA TYR A 116 9.45 -18.05 11.10
C TYR A 116 8.72 -17.53 9.86
N CYS A 117 7.38 -17.61 9.88
CA CYS A 117 6.52 -16.93 8.93
C CYS A 117 5.75 -15.83 9.64
N VAL A 118 5.92 -14.60 9.17
CA VAL A 118 5.23 -13.43 9.72
C VAL A 118 4.24 -12.92 8.67
N ARG A 119 2.95 -13.01 9.00
CA ARG A 119 1.86 -12.44 8.18
C ARG A 119 1.35 -11.17 8.84
N ARG A 120 1.36 -10.07 8.09
CA ARG A 120 1.01 -8.77 8.62
C ARG A 120 0.19 -7.95 7.62
N VAL A 121 -0.94 -7.42 8.05
CA VAL A 121 -1.69 -6.42 7.30
C VAL A 121 -1.44 -5.05 7.89
N ARG A 122 -0.88 -4.13 7.10
CA ARG A 122 -0.56 -2.78 7.53
C ARG A 122 -1.52 -1.77 6.94
N THR A 123 -1.72 -0.71 7.71
CA THR A 123 -2.58 0.42 7.35
C THR A 123 -1.77 1.71 7.28
N ALA A 124 -2.27 2.66 6.49
CA ALA A 124 -1.88 4.06 6.56
C ALA A 124 -3.15 4.88 6.76
N ASP A 125 -3.21 5.71 7.80
CA ASP A 125 -4.40 6.47 8.22
C ASP A 125 -5.64 5.55 8.33
N ASP A 126 -5.50 4.40 9.01
CA ASP A 126 -6.51 3.34 9.18
C ASP A 126 -7.00 2.65 7.91
N VAL A 127 -6.42 2.96 6.76
CA VAL A 127 -6.75 2.32 5.47
C VAL A 127 -5.84 1.12 5.24
N LEU A 128 -6.44 -0.05 4.95
CA LEU A 128 -5.69 -1.25 4.57
C LEU A 128 -4.87 -0.97 3.32
N LEU A 129 -3.55 -1.11 3.41
CA LEU A 129 -2.64 -0.72 2.34
C LEU A 129 -1.84 -1.88 1.77
N VAL A 130 -1.25 -2.71 2.63
CA VAL A 130 -0.36 -3.78 2.22
C VAL A 130 -0.50 -5.01 3.12
N TYR A 131 -0.39 -6.18 2.50
CA TYR A 131 -0.26 -7.48 3.15
C TYR A 131 1.16 -8.01 2.94
N PHE A 132 1.85 -8.30 4.05
CA PHE A 132 3.20 -8.88 4.06
C PHE A 132 3.12 -10.35 4.44
N VAL A 133 3.87 -11.16 3.69
CA VAL A 133 4.19 -12.55 4.05
C VAL A 133 5.72 -12.66 4.07
N SER A 134 6.28 -12.74 5.26
CA SER A 134 7.74 -12.67 5.48
C SER A 134 8.27 -13.97 6.09
N TYR A 135 9.35 -14.49 5.55
CA TYR A 135 10.05 -15.66 6.06
C TYR A 135 11.43 -15.25 6.62
N PHE A 136 11.72 -15.76 7.82
CA PHE A 136 12.97 -15.48 8.53
C PHE A 136 13.58 -16.78 9.04
N PRO A 137 14.91 -16.99 8.94
CA PRO A 137 15.59 -18.15 9.53
C PRO A 137 15.37 -18.25 11.04
N LEU A 138 15.21 -19.44 11.58
CA LEU A 138 15.05 -19.67 13.03
C LEU A 138 16.23 -19.16 13.84
N SER A 139 17.42 -19.08 13.23
CA SER A 139 18.63 -18.53 13.89
C SER A 139 18.51 -17.07 14.34
N LEU A 140 17.49 -16.34 13.87
CA LEU A 140 17.22 -14.96 14.28
C LEU A 140 16.48 -14.85 15.61
N ASN A 141 16.00 -15.98 16.17
CA ASN A 141 15.33 -16.06 17.49
C ASN A 141 14.21 -15.04 17.68
N ILE A 142 13.30 -14.92 16.69
CA ILE A 142 12.17 -14.00 16.76
C ILE A 142 11.17 -14.52 17.83
N PRO A 143 10.77 -13.69 18.81
CA PRO A 143 9.81 -14.09 19.83
C PRO A 143 8.42 -14.33 19.20
N LEU A 144 7.81 -15.51 19.44
CA LEU A 144 6.47 -15.82 18.93
C LEU A 144 5.35 -15.01 19.60
N ASN A 145 5.62 -14.48 20.80
CA ASN A 145 4.71 -13.62 21.56
C ASN A 145 5.00 -12.13 21.39
N MET A 146 5.71 -11.77 20.31
CA MET A 146 5.96 -10.37 19.98
C MET A 146 4.63 -9.65 19.81
N GLU A 147 4.45 -8.55 20.55
CA GLU A 147 3.23 -7.76 20.46
C GLU A 147 3.24 -6.86 19.20
N GLU A 148 2.10 -6.84 18.56
CA GLU A 148 1.84 -6.28 17.24
C GLU A 148 2.13 -4.79 17.08
N GLN A 149 2.04 -4.04 18.17
CA GLN A 149 1.79 -2.59 18.09
C GLN A 149 3.01 -1.70 18.18
N THR A 150 4.16 -2.21 18.59
CA THR A 150 5.23 -1.33 19.07
C THR A 150 6.61 -1.51 18.43
N GLN A 151 6.88 -2.61 17.71
CA GLN A 151 8.24 -2.84 17.23
C GLN A 151 8.30 -3.21 15.75
N SER A 152 9.19 -2.56 15.01
CA SER A 152 9.65 -3.06 13.73
C SER A 152 10.36 -4.41 13.95
N ILE A 153 10.15 -5.38 13.06
CA ILE A 153 10.86 -6.66 13.13
C ILE A 153 12.38 -6.43 13.06
N TYR A 154 12.82 -5.37 12.39
CA TYR A 154 14.22 -4.98 12.30
C TYR A 154 14.82 -4.47 13.63
N GLU A 155 13.99 -4.05 14.60
CA GLU A 155 14.46 -3.75 15.96
C GLU A 155 14.88 -5.01 16.68
N VAL A 156 14.23 -6.15 16.35
CA VAL A 156 14.54 -7.45 16.96
C VAL A 156 15.73 -8.13 16.26
N ILE A 157 15.74 -8.15 14.92
CA ILE A 157 16.72 -8.92 14.14
C ILE A 157 17.91 -8.06 13.65
N GLY A 158 17.86 -6.75 13.82
CA GLY A 158 18.79 -5.78 13.24
C GLY A 158 18.39 -5.36 11.84
N ALA A 159 18.72 -4.12 11.47
CA ALA A 159 18.44 -3.59 10.15
C ALA A 159 19.29 -4.29 9.08
N PRO A 160 18.75 -4.62 7.91
CA PRO A 160 19.52 -5.15 6.79
C PRO A 160 20.50 -4.11 6.27
N THR A 161 21.63 -4.58 5.72
CA THR A 161 22.62 -3.72 5.07
C THR A 161 22.48 -3.63 3.57
N ARG A 162 21.75 -4.59 2.99
CA ARG A 162 21.38 -4.63 1.57
C ARG A 162 20.01 -5.24 1.42
N ILE A 163 19.25 -4.71 0.47
CA ILE A 163 17.95 -5.23 0.06
C ILE A 163 17.94 -5.33 -1.46
N ASP A 164 17.52 -6.48 -1.97
CA ASP A 164 17.19 -6.69 -3.39
C ASP A 164 15.68 -6.73 -3.53
N GLU A 165 15.13 -5.97 -4.47
CA GLU A 165 13.68 -5.88 -4.69
C GLU A 165 13.31 -6.09 -6.14
N GLU A 166 12.21 -6.79 -6.35
CA GLU A 166 11.59 -7.05 -7.65
C GLU A 166 10.11 -6.69 -7.58
N PHE A 167 9.63 -5.94 -8.57
CA PHE A 167 8.25 -5.47 -8.63
C PHE A 167 7.51 -6.12 -9.77
N SER A 168 6.27 -6.53 -9.53
CA SER A 168 5.38 -7.10 -10.53
C SER A 168 3.93 -6.69 -10.29
N ALA A 169 3.13 -6.71 -11.35
CA ALA A 169 1.69 -6.58 -11.26
C ALA A 169 1.06 -7.97 -11.28
N ILE A 170 0.18 -8.24 -10.33
CA ILE A 170 -0.49 -9.54 -10.22
C ILE A 170 -2.00 -9.40 -10.01
N ASN A 171 -2.73 -10.45 -10.39
CA ASN A 171 -4.10 -10.63 -9.91
C ASN A 171 -4.04 -11.25 -8.50
N PRO A 172 -4.83 -10.72 -7.53
CA PRO A 172 -4.77 -11.21 -6.17
C PRO A 172 -5.33 -12.64 -6.03
N SER A 173 -4.67 -13.44 -5.18
CA SER A 173 -5.23 -14.69 -4.68
C SER A 173 -6.42 -14.41 -3.74
N GLU A 174 -7.15 -15.45 -3.37
CA GLU A 174 -8.24 -15.34 -2.39
C GLU A 174 -7.74 -14.84 -1.03
N GLU A 175 -6.58 -15.33 -0.58
CA GLU A 175 -5.92 -14.88 0.65
C GLU A 175 -5.64 -13.38 0.63
N ILE A 176 -5.06 -12.86 -0.46
CA ILE A 176 -4.78 -11.43 -0.63
C ILE A 176 -6.07 -10.61 -0.65
N CYS A 177 -7.11 -11.10 -1.33
CA CYS A 177 -8.42 -10.45 -1.37
C CYS A 177 -9.02 -10.31 0.03
N LEU A 178 -8.97 -11.37 0.84
CA LEU A 178 -9.47 -11.36 2.21
C LEU A 178 -8.64 -10.43 3.11
N ALA A 179 -7.31 -10.50 3.03
CA ALA A 179 -6.41 -9.69 3.85
C ALA A 179 -6.59 -8.19 3.60
N LEU A 180 -6.68 -7.79 2.34
CA LEU A 180 -6.77 -6.37 1.93
C LEU A 180 -8.21 -5.88 1.72
N LYS A 181 -9.21 -6.76 1.83
CA LYS A 181 -10.63 -6.49 1.55
C LYS A 181 -10.84 -5.90 0.15
N ILE A 182 -10.21 -6.52 -0.85
CA ILE A 182 -10.30 -6.15 -2.26
C ILE A 182 -11.00 -7.24 -3.08
N ARG A 183 -11.45 -6.89 -4.29
CA ARG A 183 -12.04 -7.85 -5.22
C ARG A 183 -10.95 -8.53 -6.06
N LYS A 184 -11.27 -9.69 -6.65
CA LYS A 184 -10.34 -10.44 -7.53
C LYS A 184 -9.94 -9.69 -8.81
N ASP A 185 -10.75 -8.73 -9.24
CA ASP A 185 -10.49 -7.89 -10.43
C ASP A 185 -9.66 -6.64 -10.12
N GLN A 186 -9.31 -6.38 -8.87
CA GLN A 186 -8.48 -5.25 -8.47
C GLN A 186 -6.99 -5.63 -8.55
N PRO A 187 -6.19 -4.91 -9.35
CA PRO A 187 -4.78 -5.23 -9.50
C PRO A 187 -4.00 -4.96 -8.20
N VAL A 188 -3.01 -5.81 -7.96
CA VAL A 188 -2.10 -5.71 -6.81
C VAL A 188 -0.69 -5.48 -7.33
N LEU A 189 0.01 -4.51 -6.74
CA LEU A 189 1.44 -4.34 -6.92
C LEU A 189 2.16 -5.28 -5.95
N ALA A 190 2.80 -6.31 -6.47
CA ALA A 190 3.61 -7.22 -5.68
C ALA A 190 5.06 -6.76 -5.66
N ARG A 191 5.67 -6.77 -4.46
CA ARG A 191 7.09 -6.53 -4.25
C ARG A 191 7.69 -7.75 -3.57
N LYS A 192 8.62 -8.40 -4.23
CA LYS A 192 9.48 -9.42 -3.66
C LYS A 192 10.71 -8.74 -3.07
N ARG A 193 11.02 -9.02 -1.81
CA ARG A 193 12.17 -8.45 -1.10
C ARG A 193 13.04 -9.55 -0.54
N ILE A 194 14.35 -9.44 -0.74
CA ILE A 194 15.36 -10.27 -0.08
C ILE A 194 16.30 -9.34 0.66
N SER A 195 16.43 -9.51 1.97
CA SER A 195 17.27 -8.69 2.83
C SER A 195 18.49 -9.46 3.30
N TYR A 196 19.62 -8.75 3.41
CA TYR A 196 20.92 -9.32 3.75
C TYR A 196 21.55 -8.60 4.95
N ASP A 197 22.25 -9.35 5.78
CA ASP A 197 23.06 -8.84 6.88
C ASP A 197 24.44 -8.34 6.42
N LYS A 198 25.25 -7.86 7.39
CA LYS A 198 26.63 -7.38 7.17
C LYS A 198 27.56 -8.46 6.59
N LYS A 199 27.24 -9.75 6.79
CA LYS A 199 28.01 -10.89 6.29
C LYS A 199 27.48 -11.36 4.94
N LYS A 200 26.57 -10.61 4.31
CA LYS A 200 25.88 -10.95 3.05
C LYS A 200 25.01 -12.22 3.16
N LYS A 201 24.63 -12.62 4.38
CA LYS A 201 23.72 -13.74 4.61
C LYS A 201 22.29 -13.24 4.41
N LYS A 202 21.44 -14.02 3.75
CA LYS A 202 20.02 -13.74 3.63
C LYS A 202 19.36 -13.88 5.00
N ILE A 203 18.67 -12.84 5.45
CA ILE A 203 18.00 -12.80 6.75
C ILE A 203 16.48 -12.68 6.63
N GLU A 204 15.98 -12.32 5.44
CA GLU A 204 14.55 -12.13 5.19
C GLU A 204 14.24 -12.41 3.74
N TYR A 205 13.10 -13.07 3.50
CA TYR A 205 12.39 -13.08 2.24
C TYR A 205 10.96 -12.63 2.50
N THR A 206 10.51 -11.59 1.79
CA THR A 206 9.17 -11.02 1.99
C THR A 206 8.48 -10.82 0.66
N MET A 207 7.24 -11.31 0.57
CA MET A 207 6.28 -10.87 -0.42
C MET A 207 5.39 -9.78 0.16
N CYS A 208 5.37 -8.63 -0.50
CA CYS A 208 4.54 -7.50 -0.13
C CYS A 208 3.46 -7.32 -1.20
N TYR A 209 2.21 -7.32 -0.80
CA TYR A 209 1.07 -7.17 -1.70
C TYR A 209 0.38 -5.85 -1.43
N TYR A 210 0.67 -4.83 -2.25
CA TYR A 210 0.11 -3.49 -2.09
C TYR A 210 -1.17 -3.33 -2.90
N ARG A 211 -2.13 -2.63 -2.35
CA ARG A 211 -3.29 -2.17 -3.10
C ARG A 211 -2.84 -1.24 -4.22
N GLY A 212 -2.95 -1.69 -5.48
CA GLY A 212 -2.51 -0.95 -6.66
C GLY A 212 -3.30 0.34 -6.93
N ASP A 213 -4.50 0.47 -6.35
CA ASP A 213 -5.31 1.69 -6.37
C ASP A 213 -4.79 2.77 -5.39
N LEU A 214 -4.04 2.39 -4.35
CA LEU A 214 -3.57 3.28 -3.29
C LEU A 214 -2.06 3.46 -3.23
N TYR A 215 -1.28 2.63 -3.94
CA TYR A 215 0.17 2.62 -3.82
C TYR A 215 0.88 2.62 -5.17
N SER A 216 2.00 3.32 -5.25
CA SER A 216 2.89 3.34 -6.42
C SER A 216 4.32 3.62 -6.00
N TYR A 217 5.28 3.12 -6.78
CA TYR A 217 6.70 3.43 -6.63
C TYR A 217 7.14 4.45 -7.67
N THR A 218 7.99 5.38 -7.25
CA THR A 218 8.60 6.37 -8.13
C THR A 218 10.11 6.19 -8.11
N ILE A 219 10.72 6.12 -9.28
CA ILE A 219 12.17 6.08 -9.46
C ILE A 219 12.55 7.30 -10.30
N SER A 220 13.44 8.13 -9.76
CA SER A 220 14.00 9.27 -10.49
C SER A 220 15.42 8.93 -10.94
N THR A 221 15.66 8.98 -12.24
CA THR A 221 17.00 8.78 -12.83
C THR A 221 17.47 10.08 -13.47
N SER A 222 18.73 10.44 -13.24
CA SER A 222 19.38 11.57 -13.92
C SER A 222 20.61 11.08 -14.65
N GLN A 223 20.81 11.55 -15.88
CA GLN A 223 22.07 11.36 -16.60
C GLN A 223 23.09 12.35 -16.04
N LYS A 224 24.27 11.87 -15.60
CA LYS A 224 25.39 12.79 -15.35
C LYS A 224 25.86 13.33 -16.70
N LEU A 225 25.72 14.61 -16.93
CA LEU A 225 26.32 15.34 -18.04
C LEU A 225 27.82 15.46 -17.81
#